data_5bfa2f4e2480f5a69ba7044381064b5b
#
_entry.id   5bfa2f4e2480f5a69ba7044381064b5b
#
_cell.length_a   1.000
_cell.length_b   1.000
_cell.length_c   1.000
_cell.angle_alpha   90.00
_cell.angle_beta   90.00
_cell.angle_gamma   90.00
#
_symmetry.space_group_name_H-M   'P 1'
#
loop_
_entity.id
_entity.type
_entity.pdbx_description
1 polymer ?
#
loop_
_entity_poly.entity_id
_entity_poly.type
_entity_poly.pdbx_seq_one_letter_code
_entity_poly.pdbx_strand_id
1 'polypeptide(L)'
;LKKKGNAQLLELGYNGRGLGVTLTGRRLEWMDSKIIAGNTSTSNMMNYIPAMCTQYTYMLTTHHPYNAQTGNIIGNFINSGEIGGQIDAFYNFRRGTAIGGKRGMKVHANFSTYYTIEKEGTCNPGNLLFRDFSFDVERQWTKEFKMVLLYSLQQYNDSYGARNEYMTQNIFVADLLYKWTPTFSTRLELQYLQTKQDKKDWMAALLEVNFAPHWSIFASDMYNHGSSKVHYYNAGVSYAKSRTRIALGYGRYKAGYICSGGVC
;
A
#
# COMPACT_ATOMS: atom_id res chain seq x y z
N LEU A 1 11.69 0.61 33.87
CA LEU A 1 10.45 -0.12 34.15
C LEU A 1 10.31 -1.23 33.11
N LYS A 2 10.23 -2.50 33.54
CA LYS A 2 9.89 -3.62 32.64
C LYS A 2 8.40 -3.56 32.36
N LYS A 3 8.02 -3.35 31.09
CA LYS A 3 6.64 -3.47 30.60
C LYS A 3 6.43 -4.88 30.06
N LYS A 4 5.22 -5.41 30.22
CA LYS A 4 4.83 -6.71 29.64
C LYS A 4 4.19 -6.46 28.27
N GLY A 5 4.77 -7.03 27.22
CA GLY A 5 4.18 -7.00 25.89
C GLY A 5 2.98 -7.93 25.78
N ASN A 6 2.01 -7.52 24.98
CA ASN A 6 0.83 -8.29 24.64
C ASN A 6 0.48 -8.09 23.17
N ALA A 7 0.22 -9.20 22.47
CA ALA A 7 -0.24 -9.19 21.07
C ALA A 7 -1.45 -10.11 20.92
N GLN A 8 -2.49 -9.59 20.31
CA GLN A 8 -3.72 -10.31 20.01
C GLN A 8 -4.04 -10.11 18.53
N LEU A 9 -4.31 -11.19 17.84
CA LEU A 9 -4.71 -11.21 16.43
C LEU A 9 -5.88 -12.18 16.27
N LEU A 10 -6.94 -11.71 15.62
CA LEU A 10 -8.06 -12.54 15.19
C LEU A 10 -8.25 -12.35 13.70
N GLU A 11 -8.34 -13.44 12.96
CA GLU A 11 -8.67 -13.43 11.55
C GLU A 11 -9.80 -14.40 11.26
N LEU A 12 -10.81 -13.95 10.52
CA LEU A 12 -11.94 -14.73 10.06
C LEU A 12 -12.08 -14.56 8.57
N GLY A 13 -12.07 -15.66 7.82
CA GLY A 13 -12.17 -15.65 6.38
C GLY A 13 -13.32 -16.46 5.84
N TYR A 14 -13.97 -15.96 4.81
CA TYR A 14 -14.92 -16.69 4.00
C TYR A 14 -14.53 -16.60 2.53
N ASN A 15 -14.54 -17.74 1.84
CA ASN A 15 -14.31 -17.76 0.40
C ASN A 15 -15.27 -18.76 -0.25
N GLY A 16 -16.14 -18.27 -1.14
CA GLY A 16 -17.11 -19.11 -1.84
C GLY A 16 -17.89 -18.38 -2.89
N ARG A 17 -18.28 -19.09 -3.95
CA ARG A 17 -19.14 -18.56 -5.06
C ARG A 17 -18.67 -17.25 -5.70
N GLY A 18 -17.34 -17.01 -5.72
CA GLY A 18 -16.76 -15.79 -6.28
C GLY A 18 -16.61 -14.64 -5.29
N LEU A 19 -17.13 -14.76 -4.06
CA LEU A 19 -16.97 -13.82 -2.97
C LEU A 19 -15.88 -14.29 -2.04
N GLY A 20 -14.93 -13.43 -1.69
CA GLY A 20 -14.02 -13.60 -0.58
C GLY A 20 -14.16 -12.42 0.38
N VAL A 21 -14.19 -12.71 1.68
CA VAL A 21 -14.23 -11.70 2.74
C VAL A 21 -13.28 -12.12 3.84
N THR A 22 -12.42 -11.21 4.28
CA THR A 22 -11.54 -11.40 5.43
C THR A 22 -11.79 -10.30 6.44
N LEU A 23 -12.02 -10.67 7.69
CA LEU A 23 -12.12 -9.77 8.83
C LEU A 23 -10.92 -10.00 9.71
N THR A 24 -10.18 -8.96 10.02
CA THR A 24 -9.01 -9.05 10.90
C THR A 24 -9.11 -8.02 11.99
N GLY A 25 -8.88 -8.44 13.23
CA GLY A 25 -8.77 -7.57 14.40
C GLY A 25 -7.39 -7.74 15.04
N ARG A 26 -6.77 -6.64 15.47
CA ARG A 26 -5.46 -6.66 16.08
C ARG A 26 -5.37 -5.70 17.25
N ARG A 27 -4.70 -6.15 18.31
CA ARG A 27 -4.28 -5.32 19.43
C ARG A 27 -2.82 -5.66 19.75
N LEU A 28 -1.99 -4.64 19.79
CA LEU A 28 -0.58 -4.75 20.16
C LEU A 28 -0.30 -3.76 21.29
N GLU A 29 0.40 -4.20 22.31
CA GLU A 29 0.79 -3.36 23.42
C GLU A 29 2.19 -3.77 23.90
N TRP A 30 3.09 -2.78 24.00
CA TRP A 30 4.48 -2.98 24.42
C TRP A 30 5.21 -4.14 23.72
N MET A 31 4.87 -4.41 22.47
CA MET A 31 5.53 -5.40 21.62
C MET A 31 6.57 -4.71 20.75
N ASP A 32 7.82 -5.08 20.94
CA ASP A 32 8.96 -4.59 20.16
C ASP A 32 9.79 -5.80 19.71
N SER A 33 9.74 -6.09 18.42
CA SER A 33 10.47 -7.23 17.84
C SER A 33 11.73 -6.73 17.17
N LYS A 34 12.88 -7.03 17.77
CA LYS A 34 14.21 -6.67 17.26
C LYS A 34 15.09 -7.90 17.11
N ILE A 35 15.96 -7.87 16.10
CA ILE A 35 16.97 -8.92 15.89
C ILE A 35 18.01 -8.88 17.03
N ILE A 36 18.40 -7.66 17.44
CA ILE A 36 19.39 -7.44 18.50
C ILE A 36 18.77 -6.50 19.55
N ALA A 37 18.65 -6.99 20.77
CA ALA A 37 18.15 -6.18 21.88
C ALA A 37 19.10 -4.99 22.13
N GLY A 38 18.51 -3.82 22.39
CA GLY A 38 19.27 -2.58 22.66
C GLY A 38 19.71 -1.78 21.45
N ASN A 39 19.61 -2.31 20.23
CA ASN A 39 19.85 -1.53 19.02
C ASN A 39 18.59 -0.73 18.66
N THR A 40 18.74 0.58 18.45
CA THR A 40 17.64 1.50 18.11
C THR A 40 17.47 1.70 16.60
N SER A 41 18.32 1.08 15.78
CA SER A 41 18.22 1.17 14.32
C SER A 41 16.93 0.53 13.79
N THR A 42 16.24 1.21 12.89
CA THR A 42 15.05 0.69 12.20
C THR A 42 15.33 -0.57 11.38
N SER A 43 16.55 -0.73 10.87
CA SER A 43 16.97 -1.93 10.13
C SER A 43 17.03 -3.20 11.00
N ASN A 44 17.00 -3.04 12.31
CA ASN A 44 17.00 -4.14 13.28
C ASN A 44 15.59 -4.58 13.68
N MET A 45 14.56 -3.88 13.24
CA MET A 45 13.18 -4.24 13.55
C MET A 45 12.70 -5.37 12.64
N MET A 46 12.14 -6.42 13.25
CA MET A 46 11.46 -7.50 12.53
C MET A 46 9.94 -7.29 12.65
N ASN A 47 9.31 -6.98 11.53
CA ASN A 47 7.85 -6.88 11.45
C ASN A 47 7.25 -8.28 11.24
N TYR A 48 6.95 -8.99 12.33
CA TYR A 48 6.22 -10.25 12.26
C TYR A 48 4.75 -10.08 11.92
N ILE A 49 4.24 -8.87 12.12
CA ILE A 49 2.83 -8.58 11.96
C ILE A 49 2.71 -7.74 10.71
N PRO A 50 2.13 -8.30 9.63
CA PRO A 50 1.96 -7.56 8.40
C PRO A 50 1.11 -6.32 8.63
N ALA A 51 1.34 -5.29 7.87
CA ALA A 51 0.44 -4.14 7.83
C ALA A 51 -0.96 -4.63 7.44
N MET A 52 -1.94 -4.33 8.29
CA MET A 52 -3.31 -4.76 8.12
C MET A 52 -4.08 -3.70 7.32
N CYS A 53 -3.60 -3.43 6.13
CA CYS A 53 -4.24 -2.61 5.11
C CYS A 53 -3.87 -3.17 3.74
N THR A 54 -4.62 -2.86 2.70
CA THR A 54 -4.28 -3.33 1.36
C THR A 54 -2.96 -2.73 0.92
N GLN A 55 -2.03 -3.60 0.53
CA GLN A 55 -0.70 -3.20 0.04
C GLN A 55 -0.73 -3.08 -1.47
N TYR A 56 -0.86 -1.87 -1.97
CA TYR A 56 -0.67 -1.57 -3.38
C TYR A 56 0.79 -1.16 -3.64
N THR A 57 1.29 -1.48 -4.82
CA THR A 57 2.67 -1.11 -5.25
C THR A 57 2.73 0.20 -6.03
N TYR A 58 1.62 0.90 -6.14
CA TYR A 58 1.54 2.19 -6.81
C TYR A 58 2.25 3.29 -6.01
N MET A 59 3.02 4.14 -6.69
CA MET A 59 3.91 5.12 -6.05
C MET A 59 3.18 6.05 -5.07
N LEU A 60 1.97 6.51 -5.42
CA LEU A 60 1.25 7.46 -4.58
C LEU A 60 0.43 6.77 -3.47
N THR A 61 0.04 5.50 -3.62
CA THR A 61 -0.62 4.77 -2.54
C THR A 61 0.32 4.48 -1.37
N THR A 62 1.62 4.46 -1.63
CA THR A 62 2.66 4.27 -0.62
C THR A 62 3.31 5.58 -0.18
N HIS A 63 2.70 6.72 -0.48
CA HIS A 63 3.23 8.03 -0.11
C HIS A 63 3.39 8.20 1.41
N HIS A 64 2.41 7.70 2.17
CA HIS A 64 2.48 7.53 3.61
C HIS A 64 2.23 6.05 3.95
N PRO A 65 3.24 5.19 3.87
CA PRO A 65 3.09 3.78 4.17
C PRO A 65 2.73 3.59 5.64
N TYR A 66 1.73 2.77 5.90
CA TYR A 66 1.36 2.42 7.26
C TYR A 66 2.24 1.27 7.77
N ASN A 67 2.91 1.53 8.89
CA ASN A 67 3.61 0.52 9.66
C ASN A 67 2.96 0.37 11.03
N ALA A 68 2.81 -0.88 11.47
CA ALA A 68 2.27 -1.19 12.78
C ALA A 68 3.07 -0.49 13.89
N GLN A 69 2.35 0.12 14.83
CA GLN A 69 2.95 0.77 15.98
C GLN A 69 3.01 -0.21 17.15
N THR A 70 4.19 -0.70 17.48
CA THR A 70 4.39 -1.75 18.48
C THR A 70 4.70 -1.26 19.89
N GLY A 71 4.23 -0.06 20.25
CA GLY A 71 4.30 0.42 21.63
C GLY A 71 5.54 1.19 22.00
N ASN A 72 6.41 1.46 21.06
CA ASN A 72 7.50 2.36 21.30
C ASN A 72 8.02 2.99 20.01
N ILE A 73 7.81 4.22 19.69
CA ILE A 73 8.66 5.28 20.10
C ILE A 73 9.62 5.70 19.02
N ILE A 74 9.22 6.62 18.27
CA ILE A 74 10.20 7.54 17.70
C ILE A 74 10.14 8.79 18.55
N GLY A 75 11.13 9.00 19.44
CA GLY A 75 11.21 10.15 20.32
C GLY A 75 10.45 10.01 21.65
N ASN A 76 9.98 11.11 22.20
CA ASN A 76 9.30 11.18 23.50
C ASN A 76 7.80 10.76 23.49
N PHE A 77 7.35 10.00 22.48
CA PHE A 77 5.97 9.59 22.38
C PHE A 77 5.70 8.37 23.23
N ILE A 78 4.80 8.50 24.18
CA ILE A 78 4.35 7.42 25.06
C ILE A 78 3.11 6.81 24.41
N ASN A 79 3.30 5.98 23.41
CA ASN A 79 2.23 5.15 22.87
C ASN A 79 2.38 3.75 23.42
N SER A 80 1.37 3.29 24.13
CA SER A 80 1.35 1.93 24.68
C SER A 80 1.13 0.87 23.60
N GLY A 81 0.70 1.24 22.40
CA GLY A 81 0.47 0.30 21.32
C GLY A 81 -0.62 0.72 20.35
N GLU A 82 -1.22 -0.26 19.73
CA GLU A 82 -2.14 -0.12 18.63
C GLU A 82 -3.31 -1.07 18.76
N ILE A 83 -4.51 -0.58 18.46
CA ILE A 83 -5.72 -1.37 18.31
C ILE A 83 -6.46 -1.00 17.04
N GLY A 84 -6.96 -1.98 16.30
CA GLY A 84 -7.72 -1.74 15.10
C GLY A 84 -8.10 -3.00 14.36
N GLY A 85 -8.59 -2.83 13.15
CA GLY A 85 -9.01 -3.94 12.32
C GLY A 85 -9.15 -3.58 10.86
N GLN A 86 -9.38 -4.61 10.07
CA GLN A 86 -9.51 -4.55 8.63
C GLN A 86 -10.69 -5.42 8.19
N ILE A 87 -11.40 -4.94 7.19
CA ILE A 87 -12.35 -5.70 6.39
C ILE A 87 -11.84 -5.65 4.96
N ASP A 88 -11.53 -6.81 4.41
CA ASP A 88 -11.11 -6.97 3.02
C ASP A 88 -12.11 -7.86 2.30
N ALA A 89 -12.64 -7.41 1.16
CA ALA A 89 -13.65 -8.13 0.42
C ALA A 89 -13.43 -8.02 -1.09
N PHE A 90 -13.55 -9.13 -1.80
CA PHE A 90 -13.56 -9.13 -3.25
C PHE A 90 -14.72 -9.95 -3.81
N TYR A 91 -15.15 -9.59 -5.00
CA TYR A 91 -16.14 -10.36 -5.75
C TYR A 91 -15.71 -10.52 -7.21
N ASN A 92 -15.74 -11.76 -7.68
CA ASN A 92 -15.46 -12.11 -9.07
C ASN A 92 -16.75 -12.32 -9.82
N PHE A 93 -17.16 -11.35 -10.63
CA PHE A 93 -18.29 -11.47 -11.53
C PHE A 93 -18.00 -12.49 -12.63
N ARG A 94 -18.89 -13.45 -12.78
CA ARG A 94 -18.73 -14.53 -13.77
C ARG A 94 -18.81 -13.99 -15.19
N ARG A 95 -18.13 -14.67 -16.10
CA ARG A 95 -18.25 -14.46 -17.54
C ARG A 95 -19.69 -14.69 -17.99
N GLY A 96 -20.16 -13.92 -18.98
CA GLY A 96 -21.52 -14.03 -19.53
C GLY A 96 -22.61 -13.30 -18.73
N THR A 97 -22.27 -12.69 -17.58
CA THR A 97 -23.22 -11.86 -16.82
C THR A 97 -23.22 -10.42 -17.33
N ALA A 98 -24.30 -9.66 -17.05
CA ALA A 98 -24.41 -8.25 -17.44
C ALA A 98 -23.23 -7.40 -16.97
N ILE A 99 -22.77 -7.58 -15.71
CA ILE A 99 -21.64 -6.84 -15.13
C ILE A 99 -20.32 -7.47 -15.52
N GLY A 100 -20.17 -8.80 -15.45
CA GLY A 100 -18.94 -9.51 -15.77
C GLY A 100 -18.58 -9.48 -17.27
N GLY A 101 -19.55 -9.32 -18.16
CA GLY A 101 -19.35 -9.29 -19.59
C GLY A 101 -18.72 -10.60 -20.12
N LYS A 102 -18.06 -10.54 -21.29
CA LYS A 102 -17.49 -11.74 -21.93
C LYS A 102 -16.31 -12.36 -21.18
N ARG A 103 -15.62 -11.62 -20.30
CA ARG A 103 -14.34 -12.05 -19.68
C ARG A 103 -14.33 -12.10 -18.16
N GLY A 104 -15.40 -11.63 -17.51
CA GLY A 104 -15.49 -11.45 -16.09
C GLY A 104 -14.95 -10.08 -15.66
N MET A 105 -15.18 -9.73 -14.40
CA MET A 105 -14.72 -8.52 -13.74
C MET A 105 -14.48 -8.85 -12.28
N LYS A 106 -13.43 -8.33 -11.70
CA LYS A 106 -13.17 -8.39 -10.25
C LYS A 106 -13.39 -7.01 -9.66
N VAL A 107 -14.10 -6.94 -8.56
CA VAL A 107 -14.13 -5.77 -7.69
C VAL A 107 -13.54 -6.15 -6.35
N HIS A 108 -12.85 -5.20 -5.74
CA HIS A 108 -12.25 -5.38 -4.44
C HIS A 108 -12.46 -4.11 -3.62
N ALA A 109 -12.77 -4.26 -2.34
CA ALA A 109 -12.93 -3.18 -1.40
C ALA A 109 -12.24 -3.54 -0.09
N ASN A 110 -11.52 -2.59 0.46
CA ASN A 110 -10.87 -2.71 1.76
C ASN A 110 -11.23 -1.53 2.65
N PHE A 111 -11.42 -1.80 3.92
CA PHE A 111 -11.49 -0.77 4.95
C PHE A 111 -10.65 -1.21 6.14
N SER A 112 -9.68 -0.40 6.52
CA SER A 112 -8.85 -0.61 7.71
C SER A 112 -8.78 0.64 8.57
N THR A 113 -8.73 0.47 9.88
CA THR A 113 -8.59 1.59 10.81
C THR A 113 -7.85 1.16 12.06
N TYR A 114 -6.92 2.00 12.49
CA TYR A 114 -6.02 1.75 13.62
C TYR A 114 -5.89 2.99 14.48
N TYR A 115 -5.87 2.76 15.78
CA TYR A 115 -5.82 3.78 16.82
C TYR A 115 -4.73 3.45 17.83
N THR A 116 -4.25 4.45 18.54
CA THR A 116 -3.49 4.24 19.78
C THR A 116 -4.40 3.58 20.83
N ILE A 117 -3.81 2.98 21.84
CA ILE A 117 -4.54 2.53 23.03
C ILE A 117 -4.59 3.69 24.03
N GLU A 118 -5.79 4.15 24.39
CA GLU A 118 -5.97 5.29 25.27
C GLU A 118 -5.39 5.04 26.67
N LYS A 119 -5.67 3.85 27.23
CA LYS A 119 -5.21 3.42 28.55
C LYS A 119 -4.59 2.05 28.47
N GLU A 120 -3.38 1.92 29.01
CA GLU A 120 -2.64 0.66 29.10
C GLU A 120 -3.50 -0.48 29.69
N GLY A 121 -3.42 -1.65 29.08
CA GLY A 121 -4.19 -2.83 29.49
C GLY A 121 -5.65 -2.86 29.05
N THR A 122 -6.14 -1.83 28.35
CA THR A 122 -7.53 -1.75 27.88
C THR A 122 -7.66 -1.97 26.36
N CYS A 123 -8.89 -2.07 25.89
CA CYS A 123 -9.21 -2.04 24.45
C CYS A 123 -9.80 -0.69 24.01
N ASN A 124 -9.68 0.36 24.82
CA ASN A 124 -10.21 1.68 24.47
C ASN A 124 -9.33 2.32 23.38
N PRO A 125 -9.89 2.67 22.23
CA PRO A 125 -9.14 3.36 21.19
C PRO A 125 -8.88 4.82 21.59
N GLY A 126 -7.67 5.28 21.38
CA GLY A 126 -7.25 6.67 21.55
C GLY A 126 -7.25 7.44 20.24
N ASN A 127 -6.13 8.10 19.92
CA ASN A 127 -5.98 8.88 18.71
C ASN A 127 -5.87 8.00 17.46
N LEU A 128 -6.44 8.45 16.35
CA LEU A 128 -6.31 7.78 15.06
C LEU A 128 -4.84 7.72 14.65
N LEU A 129 -4.38 6.53 14.27
CA LEU A 129 -3.06 6.30 13.66
C LEU A 129 -3.14 6.27 12.15
N PHE A 130 -4.07 5.45 11.65
CA PHE A 130 -4.25 5.24 10.23
C PHE A 130 -5.67 4.76 9.93
N ARG A 131 -6.21 5.22 8.82
CA ARG A 131 -7.44 4.71 8.24
C ARG A 131 -7.28 4.68 6.72
N ASP A 132 -7.69 3.59 6.11
CA ASP A 132 -7.71 3.42 4.66
C ASP A 132 -9.04 2.83 4.22
N PHE A 133 -9.65 3.47 3.24
CA PHE A 133 -10.72 2.89 2.44
C PHE A 133 -10.24 2.82 1.01
N SER A 134 -10.14 1.63 0.44
CA SER A 134 -9.76 1.45 -0.94
C SER A 134 -10.81 0.62 -1.69
N PHE A 135 -10.98 0.95 -2.94
CA PHE A 135 -11.86 0.24 -3.87
C PHE A 135 -11.18 0.15 -5.23
N ASP A 136 -11.11 -1.05 -5.78
CA ASP A 136 -10.58 -1.24 -7.12
C ASP A 136 -11.47 -2.14 -7.99
N VAL A 137 -11.38 -1.89 -9.29
CA VAL A 137 -12.06 -2.66 -10.34
C VAL A 137 -11.03 -3.13 -11.34
N GLU A 138 -10.88 -4.43 -11.46
CA GLU A 138 -10.05 -5.07 -12.46
C GLU A 138 -10.93 -5.69 -13.56
N ARG A 139 -10.67 -5.32 -14.82
CA ARG A 139 -11.41 -5.84 -15.96
C ARG A 139 -10.53 -6.12 -17.17
N GLN A 140 -10.69 -7.30 -17.74
CA GLN A 140 -10.17 -7.65 -19.04
C GLN A 140 -11.21 -7.33 -20.11
N TRP A 141 -11.04 -6.22 -20.86
CA TRP A 141 -12.00 -5.76 -21.86
C TRP A 141 -11.91 -6.59 -23.15
N THR A 142 -10.72 -6.76 -23.68
CA THR A 142 -10.43 -7.59 -24.84
C THR A 142 -9.35 -8.63 -24.51
N LYS A 143 -8.89 -9.43 -25.46
CA LYS A 143 -7.73 -10.33 -25.26
C LYS A 143 -6.46 -9.53 -25.00
N GLU A 144 -6.42 -8.36 -25.58
CA GLU A 144 -5.26 -7.48 -25.62
C GLU A 144 -5.29 -6.45 -24.49
N PHE A 145 -6.48 -5.96 -24.08
CA PHE A 145 -6.63 -4.82 -23.17
C PHE A 145 -7.15 -5.22 -21.80
N LYS A 146 -6.36 -4.92 -20.78
CA LYS A 146 -6.70 -5.03 -19.36
C LYS A 146 -6.61 -3.65 -18.68
N MET A 147 -7.53 -3.38 -17.76
CA MET A 147 -7.58 -2.15 -16.99
C MET A 147 -7.82 -2.45 -15.51
N VAL A 148 -7.12 -1.71 -14.65
CA VAL A 148 -7.42 -1.58 -13.22
C VAL A 148 -7.68 -0.11 -12.92
N LEU A 149 -8.79 0.18 -12.27
CA LEU A 149 -9.07 1.49 -11.70
C LEU A 149 -9.14 1.35 -10.20
N LEU A 150 -8.44 2.22 -9.48
CA LEU A 150 -8.38 2.21 -8.03
C LEU A 150 -8.66 3.61 -7.49
N TYR A 151 -9.43 3.64 -6.41
CA TYR A 151 -9.58 4.79 -5.52
C TYR A 151 -9.16 4.40 -4.10
N SER A 152 -8.40 5.24 -3.42
CA SER A 152 -8.04 5.08 -2.00
C SER A 152 -8.22 6.40 -1.27
N LEU A 153 -8.93 6.36 -0.15
CA LEU A 153 -9.05 7.44 0.82
C LEU A 153 -8.21 7.05 2.03
N GLN A 154 -7.11 7.76 2.27
CA GLN A 154 -6.22 7.49 3.39
C GLN A 154 -6.25 8.65 4.39
N GLN A 155 -6.28 8.31 5.68
CA GLN A 155 -6.07 9.23 6.78
C GLN A 155 -4.87 8.74 7.60
N TYR A 156 -3.88 9.60 7.75
CA TYR A 156 -2.61 9.27 8.38
C TYR A 156 -2.25 10.30 9.44
N ASN A 157 -1.85 9.83 10.61
CA ASN A 157 -1.39 10.68 11.72
C ASN A 157 0.15 10.77 11.69
N ASP A 158 0.68 11.93 11.36
CA ASP A 158 2.12 12.19 11.24
C ASP A 158 2.85 12.26 12.59
N SER A 159 2.09 12.47 13.67
CA SER A 159 2.62 12.49 15.04
C SER A 159 2.62 11.12 15.72
N TYR A 160 2.36 10.03 14.96
CA TYR A 160 2.23 8.67 15.50
C TYR A 160 1.22 8.56 16.66
N GLY A 161 0.14 9.35 16.59
CA GLY A 161 -0.90 9.37 17.61
C GLY A 161 -0.60 10.21 18.84
N ALA A 162 0.50 10.96 18.89
CA ALA A 162 0.77 11.88 20.00
C ALA A 162 -0.23 13.05 20.05
N ARG A 163 -0.73 13.46 18.88
CA ARG A 163 -1.79 14.46 18.72
C ARG A 163 -2.96 13.86 17.95
N ASN A 164 -4.17 14.34 18.23
CA ASN A 164 -5.35 13.93 17.46
C ASN A 164 -5.49 14.76 16.18
N GLU A 165 -4.45 14.76 15.37
CA GLU A 165 -4.39 15.43 14.09
C GLU A 165 -4.04 14.41 13.01
N TYR A 166 -4.71 14.46 11.86
CA TYR A 166 -4.44 13.55 10.77
C TYR A 166 -4.54 14.24 9.41
N MET A 167 -3.75 13.78 8.49
CA MET A 167 -3.79 14.18 7.08
C MET A 167 -4.79 13.31 6.34
N THR A 168 -5.56 13.92 5.46
CA THR A 168 -6.50 13.20 4.57
C THR A 168 -6.05 13.35 3.14
N GLN A 169 -5.97 12.22 2.43
CA GLN A 169 -5.59 12.19 1.02
C GLN A 169 -6.49 11.26 0.22
N ASN A 170 -6.85 11.71 -0.99
CA ASN A 170 -7.57 10.92 -1.98
C ASN A 170 -6.59 10.51 -3.08
N ILE A 171 -6.55 9.25 -3.42
CA ILE A 171 -5.63 8.70 -4.42
C ILE A 171 -6.44 8.00 -5.49
N PHE A 172 -6.17 8.35 -6.75
CA PHE A 172 -6.76 7.74 -7.93
C PHE A 172 -5.66 7.09 -8.75
N VAL A 173 -5.90 5.87 -9.21
CA VAL A 173 -4.97 5.13 -10.07
C VAL A 173 -5.72 4.55 -11.25
N ALA A 174 -5.13 4.68 -12.44
CA ALA A 174 -5.53 3.96 -13.64
C ALA A 174 -4.32 3.18 -14.16
N ASP A 175 -4.40 1.87 -14.18
CA ASP A 175 -3.37 0.95 -14.68
C ASP A 175 -3.92 0.22 -15.92
N LEU A 176 -3.29 0.49 -17.05
CA LEU A 176 -3.73 0.09 -18.38
C LEU A 176 -2.66 -0.78 -19.03
N LEU A 177 -2.99 -2.03 -19.32
CA LEU A 177 -2.11 -2.96 -20.02
C LEU A 177 -2.68 -3.25 -21.42
N TYR A 178 -1.86 -3.04 -22.46
CA TYR A 178 -2.20 -3.37 -23.83
C TYR A 178 -1.16 -4.29 -24.48
N LYS A 179 -1.62 -5.41 -25.01
CA LYS A 179 -0.79 -6.38 -25.77
C LYS A 179 -0.97 -6.13 -27.26
N TRP A 180 0.01 -5.51 -27.88
CA TRP A 180 0.00 -5.22 -29.33
C TRP A 180 0.22 -6.47 -30.17
N THR A 181 1.14 -7.32 -29.70
CA THR A 181 1.45 -8.62 -30.30
C THR A 181 1.68 -9.64 -29.18
N PRO A 182 1.84 -10.93 -29.46
CA PRO A 182 2.21 -11.93 -28.46
C PRO A 182 3.55 -11.63 -27.74
N THR A 183 4.43 -10.87 -28.39
CA THR A 183 5.77 -10.55 -27.86
C THR A 183 5.95 -9.08 -27.47
N PHE A 184 4.99 -8.21 -27.78
CA PHE A 184 5.09 -6.79 -27.48
C PHE A 184 3.88 -6.29 -26.70
N SER A 185 4.12 -5.67 -25.55
CA SER A 185 3.07 -5.08 -24.71
C SER A 185 3.54 -3.78 -24.05
N THR A 186 2.57 -2.91 -23.77
CA THR A 186 2.79 -1.68 -23.03
C THR A 186 1.87 -1.63 -21.81
N ARG A 187 2.39 -1.11 -20.70
CA ARG A 187 1.63 -0.78 -19.49
C ARG A 187 1.79 0.70 -19.21
N LEU A 188 0.68 1.39 -19.09
CA LEU A 188 0.60 2.78 -18.69
C LEU A 188 -0.11 2.87 -17.34
N GLU A 189 0.56 3.43 -16.35
CA GLU A 189 0.03 3.68 -15.03
C GLU A 189 -0.03 5.19 -14.80
N LEU A 190 -1.21 5.70 -14.46
CA LEU A 190 -1.45 7.10 -14.16
C LEU A 190 -2.00 7.20 -12.74
N GLN A 191 -1.47 8.15 -11.95
CA GLN A 191 -1.86 8.32 -10.56
C GLN A 191 -2.05 9.81 -10.24
N TYR A 192 -2.99 10.09 -9.37
CA TYR A 192 -3.22 11.42 -8.82
C TYR A 192 -3.52 11.33 -7.33
N LEU A 193 -2.83 12.11 -6.52
CA LEU A 193 -3.04 12.25 -5.09
C LEU A 193 -3.48 13.67 -4.79
N GLN A 194 -4.64 13.81 -4.18
CA GLN A 194 -5.22 15.08 -3.76
C GLN A 194 -5.18 15.20 -2.24
N THR A 195 -4.56 16.26 -1.73
CA THR A 195 -4.57 16.61 -0.31
C THR A 195 -4.38 18.11 -0.10
N LYS A 196 -4.99 18.66 0.93
CA LYS A 196 -4.78 20.07 1.33
C LYS A 196 -3.61 20.24 2.31
N GLN A 197 -3.13 19.13 2.85
CA GLN A 197 -2.13 19.04 3.91
C GLN A 197 -0.78 18.56 3.34
N ASP A 198 0.23 18.44 4.19
CA ASP A 198 1.59 18.01 3.81
C ASP A 198 2.15 18.82 2.62
N LYS A 199 2.60 18.15 1.59
CA LYS A 199 3.14 18.75 0.36
C LYS A 199 2.08 18.96 -0.72
N LYS A 200 0.80 18.94 -0.35
CA LYS A 200 -0.35 19.09 -1.24
C LYS A 200 -0.36 18.03 -2.36
N ASP A 201 -0.86 18.38 -3.53
CA ASP A 201 -1.20 17.47 -4.60
C ASP A 201 0.02 16.93 -5.36
N TRP A 202 -0.09 15.66 -5.76
CA TRP A 202 0.91 14.94 -6.54
C TRP A 202 0.28 14.25 -7.74
N MET A 203 1.06 14.11 -8.79
CA MET A 203 0.75 13.22 -9.90
C MET A 203 1.92 12.28 -10.17
N ALA A 204 1.61 11.08 -10.67
CA ALA A 204 2.63 10.15 -11.09
C ALA A 204 2.20 9.42 -12.35
N ALA A 205 3.17 9.09 -13.18
CA ALA A 205 2.99 8.27 -14.36
C ALA A 205 4.12 7.26 -14.48
N LEU A 206 3.81 6.06 -14.96
CA LEU A 206 4.77 5.03 -15.33
C LEU A 206 4.39 4.46 -16.68
N LEU A 207 5.34 4.40 -17.59
CA LEU A 207 5.23 3.68 -18.85
C LEU A 207 6.22 2.51 -18.81
N GLU A 208 5.72 1.31 -19.04
CA GLU A 208 6.51 0.10 -19.18
C GLU A 208 6.28 -0.51 -20.55
N VAL A 209 7.37 -0.89 -21.20
CA VAL A 209 7.37 -1.50 -22.54
C VAL A 209 8.09 -2.83 -22.45
N ASN A 210 7.38 -3.91 -22.79
CA ASN A 210 7.89 -5.26 -22.71
C ASN A 210 8.05 -5.87 -24.10
N PHE A 211 9.24 -6.37 -24.36
CA PHE A 211 9.61 -7.16 -25.53
C PHE A 211 9.94 -8.59 -25.09
N ALA A 212 8.89 -9.43 -25.06
CA ALA A 212 9.05 -10.81 -24.64
C ALA A 212 9.94 -11.58 -25.64
N PRO A 213 10.71 -12.56 -25.16
CA PRO A 213 10.71 -13.06 -23.79
C PRO A 213 11.73 -12.38 -22.85
N HIS A 214 12.52 -11.40 -23.29
CA HIS A 214 13.75 -11.04 -22.61
C HIS A 214 13.81 -9.61 -22.06
N TRP A 215 13.25 -8.62 -22.75
CA TRP A 215 13.48 -7.23 -22.45
C TRP A 215 12.27 -6.53 -21.83
N SER A 216 12.53 -5.70 -20.84
CA SER A 216 11.58 -4.74 -20.30
C SER A 216 12.28 -3.39 -20.11
N ILE A 217 11.62 -2.32 -20.54
CA ILE A 217 12.08 -0.94 -20.41
C ILE A 217 10.99 -0.17 -19.69
N PHE A 218 11.34 0.66 -18.73
CA PHE A 218 10.38 1.52 -18.06
C PHE A 218 10.89 2.94 -17.90
N ALA A 219 9.96 3.87 -17.83
CA ALA A 219 10.19 5.25 -17.39
C ALA A 219 9.03 5.67 -16.49
N SER A 220 9.34 6.37 -15.42
CA SER A 220 8.36 6.91 -14.49
C SER A 220 8.73 8.30 -14.03
N ASP A 221 7.72 9.09 -13.69
CA ASP A 221 7.89 10.39 -13.04
C ASP A 221 6.82 10.58 -11.97
N MET A 222 7.21 11.09 -10.83
CA MET A 222 6.33 11.51 -9.75
C MET A 222 6.58 13.00 -9.50
N TYR A 223 5.56 13.81 -9.71
CA TYR A 223 5.65 15.25 -9.66
C TYR A 223 4.79 15.83 -8.54
N ASN A 224 5.41 16.59 -7.64
CA ASN A 224 4.68 17.38 -6.66
C ASN A 224 4.28 18.73 -7.27
N HIS A 225 3.10 18.83 -7.82
CA HIS A 225 2.63 20.08 -8.40
C HIS A 225 1.96 21.02 -7.39
N GLY A 226 1.59 20.53 -6.21
CA GLY A 226 0.90 21.31 -5.19
C GLY A 226 1.81 22.25 -4.39
N SER A 227 3.08 21.90 -4.18
CA SER A 227 3.98 22.62 -3.28
C SER A 227 5.39 22.79 -3.85
N SER A 228 6.24 21.78 -3.76
CA SER A 228 7.67 21.88 -4.03
C SER A 228 8.04 22.01 -5.51
N LYS A 229 7.15 21.68 -6.42
CA LYS A 229 7.39 21.68 -7.89
C LYS A 229 8.56 20.79 -8.32
N VAL A 230 8.77 19.70 -7.60
CA VAL A 230 9.91 18.78 -7.80
C VAL A 230 9.45 17.54 -8.54
N HIS A 231 10.24 17.13 -9.52
CA HIS A 231 10.13 15.86 -10.25
C HIS A 231 11.04 14.79 -9.66
N TYR A 232 10.52 13.58 -9.54
CA TYR A 232 11.25 12.37 -9.14
C TYR A 232 11.12 11.36 -10.27
N TYR A 233 12.00 11.49 -11.25
CA TYR A 233 11.99 10.66 -12.45
C TYR A 233 12.88 9.44 -12.29
N ASN A 234 12.49 8.35 -12.92
CA ASN A 234 13.24 7.09 -12.91
C ASN A 234 13.04 6.39 -14.26
N ALA A 235 14.10 5.84 -14.80
CA ALA A 235 14.06 5.04 -16.01
C ALA A 235 14.99 3.85 -15.87
N GLY A 236 14.65 2.74 -16.51
CA GLY A 236 15.48 1.57 -16.45
C GLY A 236 15.18 0.56 -17.56
N VAL A 237 16.10 -0.38 -17.69
CA VAL A 237 16.02 -1.51 -18.61
C VAL A 237 16.39 -2.78 -17.87
N SER A 238 15.69 -3.86 -18.16
CA SER A 238 16.04 -5.18 -17.66
C SER A 238 16.07 -6.21 -18.79
N TYR A 239 16.99 -7.12 -18.66
CA TYR A 239 17.14 -8.29 -19.52
C TYR A 239 17.07 -9.55 -18.67
N ALA A 240 16.23 -10.50 -19.05
CA ALA A 240 16.10 -11.77 -18.35
C ALA A 240 16.21 -12.95 -19.33
N LYS A 241 17.07 -13.93 -19.02
CA LYS A 241 17.19 -15.18 -19.75
C LYS A 241 17.50 -16.32 -18.78
N SER A 242 16.66 -17.36 -18.83
CA SER A 242 16.77 -18.52 -17.93
C SER A 242 16.78 -18.10 -16.46
N ARG A 243 17.88 -18.28 -15.74
CA ARG A 243 18.06 -17.94 -14.33
C ARG A 243 18.78 -16.60 -14.09
N THR A 244 19.16 -15.92 -15.17
CA THR A 244 19.93 -14.67 -15.09
C THR A 244 19.02 -13.49 -15.39
N ARG A 245 19.08 -12.46 -14.53
CA ARG A 245 18.47 -11.17 -14.76
C ARG A 245 19.50 -10.08 -14.52
N ILE A 246 19.60 -9.16 -15.49
CA ILE A 246 20.42 -7.95 -15.40
C ILE A 246 19.46 -6.77 -15.47
N ALA A 247 19.60 -5.82 -14.58
CA ALA A 247 18.80 -4.61 -14.58
C ALA A 247 19.69 -3.39 -14.34
N LEU A 248 19.46 -2.33 -15.11
CA LEU A 248 20.09 -1.03 -14.96
C LEU A 248 19.00 0.01 -14.81
N GLY A 249 19.18 0.92 -13.88
CA GLY A 249 18.24 2.01 -13.64
C GLY A 249 18.97 3.29 -13.28
N TYR A 250 18.38 4.41 -13.66
CA TYR A 250 18.85 5.74 -13.32
C TYR A 250 17.67 6.63 -12.98
N GLY A 251 17.83 7.45 -11.96
CA GLY A 251 16.75 8.36 -11.58
C GLY A 251 17.03 9.18 -10.33
N ARG A 252 16.08 10.04 -10.02
CA ARG A 252 16.01 10.82 -8.80
C ARG A 252 14.88 10.28 -7.92
N TYR A 253 15.22 9.79 -6.76
CA TYR A 253 14.26 9.23 -5.81
C TYR A 253 13.84 10.26 -4.75
N LYS A 254 12.59 10.20 -4.32
CA LYS A 254 12.11 10.93 -3.14
C LYS A 254 12.83 10.37 -1.92
N ALA A 255 13.31 11.26 -1.04
CA ALA A 255 13.85 10.83 0.25
C ALA A 255 12.76 10.17 1.09
N GLY A 256 13.11 9.10 1.80
CA GLY A 256 12.21 8.31 2.63
C GLY A 256 12.31 6.82 2.34
N TYR A 257 11.49 6.03 3.00
CA TYR A 257 11.41 4.60 2.77
C TYR A 257 10.67 4.33 1.45
N ILE A 258 11.24 3.45 0.62
CA ILE A 258 10.56 2.89 -0.54
C ILE A 258 10.12 1.49 -0.14
N CYS A 259 8.83 1.34 0.15
CA CYS A 259 8.27 0.05 0.48
C CYS A 259 7.88 -0.69 -0.82
N SER A 260 8.36 -1.90 -0.98
CA SER A 260 8.00 -2.77 -2.09
C SER A 260 7.57 -4.13 -1.54
N GLY A 261 6.33 -4.54 -1.84
CA GLY A 261 5.80 -5.82 -1.40
C GLY A 261 5.70 -5.99 0.13
N GLY A 262 5.49 -4.90 0.87
CA GLY A 262 5.39 -4.94 2.34
C GLY A 262 6.73 -4.92 3.08
N VAL A 263 7.82 -4.73 2.36
CA VAL A 263 9.17 -4.54 2.93
C VAL A 263 9.60 -3.10 2.69
N CYS A 264 9.92 -2.40 3.75
CA CYS A 264 10.44 -1.03 3.74
C CYS A 264 11.97 -1.02 3.99
#